data_6d7295a6ad63e268ae3e88f362ce62f2
#
_entry.id   6d7295a6ad63e268ae3e88f362ce62f2
#
_cell.length_a   1.000
_cell.length_b   1.000
_cell.length_c   1.000
_cell.angle_alpha   90.00
_cell.angle_beta   90.00
_cell.angle_gamma   90.00
#
_symmetry.space_group_name_H-M   'P 1'
#
loop_
_entity.id
_entity.type
_entity.pdbx_description
1 polymer ?
#
loop_
_entity_poly.entity_id
_entity_poly.type
_entity_poly.pdbx_seq_one_letter_code
_entity_poly.pdbx_strand_id
1 'polypeptide(L)'
;MANKVYENFVLENKLESILTTKVDLSNYVTPDYSLTQEAGMKKTINKYRAVGNVEDLKMGEGNTTDIGATFEPAEYEVTVTQGRGVYYDEEAMKDPMIVDTIIKGMAETMVNDFNTKAIEEMKKADLIIECDFATSTSGYLFDKVVDALALFGEDESNLTILINPNHKAYFRKQLKDDLKYSEGFVRTGYIGSVSGVPVVISKAVPDSCAFIVNKEAVTLFIKKGSEAEQDRDADHRKNTMWLRKVALVALTDSTKLVELAKAQETACEITTYTAGAKTIAGTCGEDVVKVVVVDGKGNSYDVTPVSGAWTVNAKANLASSEEVTATAYAYGFAPSKATKTVA
;
A
#
# COMPACT_ATOMS: atom_id res chain seq x y z
N MET A 1 -10.26 -28.69 -40.81
CA MET A 1 -10.69 -28.76 -39.41
C MET A 1 -11.12 -27.35 -39.01
N ALA A 2 -12.34 -27.19 -38.52
CA ALA A 2 -12.81 -25.89 -38.08
C ALA A 2 -11.91 -25.42 -36.89
N ASN A 3 -11.32 -24.22 -37.00
CA ASN A 3 -10.62 -23.59 -35.89
C ASN A 3 -11.63 -23.53 -34.72
N LYS A 4 -11.32 -24.19 -33.63
CA LYS A 4 -12.05 -23.99 -32.38
C LYS A 4 -11.77 -22.56 -31.90
N VAL A 5 -12.62 -21.65 -32.32
CA VAL A 5 -12.72 -20.35 -31.61
C VAL A 5 -13.32 -20.71 -30.25
N TYR A 6 -12.55 -20.47 -29.19
CA TYR A 6 -13.11 -20.62 -27.85
C TYR A 6 -14.25 -19.60 -27.72
N GLU A 7 -15.38 -20.03 -27.20
CA GLU A 7 -16.46 -19.11 -26.85
C GLU A 7 -15.94 -18.14 -25.80
N ASN A 8 -16.24 -16.84 -25.92
CA ASN A 8 -15.76 -15.81 -24.98
C ASN A 8 -16.05 -16.17 -23.53
N PHE A 9 -17.21 -16.79 -23.28
CA PHE A 9 -17.58 -17.29 -21.94
C PHE A 9 -16.59 -18.32 -21.37
N VAL A 10 -16.02 -19.19 -22.19
CA VAL A 10 -15.01 -20.18 -21.74
C VAL A 10 -13.72 -19.49 -21.37
N LEU A 11 -13.32 -18.45 -22.12
CA LEU A 11 -12.14 -17.65 -21.83
C LEU A 11 -12.31 -16.82 -20.54
N GLU A 12 -13.49 -16.23 -20.34
CA GLU A 12 -13.83 -15.49 -19.11
C GLU A 12 -13.78 -16.40 -17.89
N ASN A 13 -14.37 -17.59 -17.96
CA ASN A 13 -14.33 -18.56 -16.87
C ASN A 13 -12.89 -19.05 -16.56
N LYS A 14 -12.06 -19.28 -17.59
CA LYS A 14 -10.66 -19.64 -17.41
C LYS A 14 -9.89 -18.51 -16.74
N LEU A 15 -10.09 -17.27 -17.19
CA LEU A 15 -9.48 -16.10 -16.59
C LEU A 15 -9.87 -15.95 -15.12
N GLU A 16 -11.17 -16.01 -14.81
CA GLU A 16 -11.65 -15.88 -13.42
C GLU A 16 -11.13 -17.00 -12.53
N SER A 17 -11.05 -18.24 -13.03
CA SER A 17 -10.47 -19.37 -12.33
C SER A 17 -8.98 -19.13 -12.01
N ILE A 18 -8.20 -18.61 -12.95
CA ILE A 18 -6.78 -18.33 -12.74
C ILE A 18 -6.61 -17.13 -11.77
N LEU A 19 -7.41 -16.09 -11.93
CA LEU A 19 -7.44 -14.94 -11.04
C LEU A 19 -7.76 -15.39 -9.60
N THR A 20 -8.76 -16.21 -9.40
CA THR A 20 -9.16 -16.71 -8.08
C THR A 20 -8.09 -17.61 -7.46
N THR A 21 -7.38 -18.40 -8.28
CA THR A 21 -6.39 -19.36 -7.77
C THR A 21 -5.03 -18.72 -7.47
N LYS A 22 -4.64 -17.67 -8.19
CA LYS A 22 -3.31 -17.05 -8.09
C LYS A 22 -3.30 -15.71 -7.36
N VAL A 23 -4.46 -15.11 -7.14
CA VAL A 23 -4.55 -13.87 -6.37
C VAL A 23 -4.47 -14.21 -4.89
N ASP A 24 -3.30 -14.00 -4.33
CA ASP A 24 -3.09 -13.96 -2.88
C ASP A 24 -3.74 -12.71 -2.23
N LEU A 25 -4.38 -11.86 -3.03
CA LEU A 25 -5.12 -10.68 -2.57
C LEU A 25 -6.24 -11.03 -1.58
N SER A 26 -6.84 -12.21 -1.69
CA SER A 26 -7.92 -12.65 -0.81
C SER A 26 -7.53 -12.70 0.67
N ASN A 27 -6.23 -12.77 0.96
CA ASN A 27 -5.73 -12.82 2.33
C ASN A 27 -5.62 -11.42 2.98
N TYR A 28 -5.43 -10.37 2.19
CA TYR A 28 -5.18 -9.02 2.69
C TYR A 28 -5.98 -7.90 2.01
N VAL A 29 -6.91 -8.25 1.12
CA VAL A 29 -7.81 -7.28 0.45
C VAL A 29 -9.23 -7.82 0.47
N THR A 30 -10.18 -6.95 0.75
CA THR A 30 -11.61 -7.28 0.73
C THR A 30 -12.22 -6.89 -0.62
N PRO A 31 -12.87 -7.82 -1.37
CA PRO A 31 -13.57 -7.47 -2.59
C PRO A 31 -14.92 -6.79 -2.28
N ASP A 32 -15.22 -5.71 -3.00
CA ASP A 32 -16.50 -5.00 -2.94
C ASP A 32 -17.10 -4.83 -4.36
N TYR A 33 -18.33 -5.22 -4.51
CA TYR A 33 -19.09 -5.17 -5.76
C TYR A 33 -20.08 -4.00 -5.82
N SER A 34 -20.07 -3.09 -4.89
CA SER A 34 -21.00 -1.94 -4.83
C SER A 34 -20.95 -1.08 -6.10
N LEU A 35 -19.76 -0.94 -6.70
CA LEU A 35 -19.57 -0.17 -7.93
C LEU A 35 -20.24 -0.76 -9.18
N THR A 36 -20.66 -2.01 -9.17
CA THR A 36 -21.31 -2.63 -10.34
C THR A 36 -22.62 -1.93 -10.70
N GLN A 37 -23.29 -1.35 -9.73
CA GLN A 37 -24.59 -0.67 -9.88
C GLN A 37 -24.47 0.85 -9.96
N GLU A 38 -23.32 1.44 -9.64
CA GLU A 38 -23.10 2.87 -9.68
C GLU A 38 -22.69 3.34 -11.07
N ALA A 39 -23.23 4.47 -11.53
CA ALA A 39 -22.79 5.11 -12.77
C ALA A 39 -21.51 5.95 -12.50
N GLY A 40 -20.64 6.03 -13.52
CA GLY A 40 -19.40 6.84 -13.43
C GLY A 40 -18.15 6.00 -13.20
N MET A 41 -16.99 6.66 -13.29
CA MET A 41 -15.65 6.08 -13.17
C MET A 41 -14.86 6.65 -12.00
N LYS A 42 -15.53 7.36 -11.08
CA LYS A 42 -14.91 7.93 -9.88
C LYS A 42 -15.61 7.41 -8.63
N LYS A 43 -14.83 7.16 -7.59
CA LYS A 43 -15.31 6.80 -6.26
C LYS A 43 -14.67 7.73 -5.24
N THR A 44 -15.48 8.39 -4.43
CA THR A 44 -15.00 9.16 -3.28
C THR A 44 -15.09 8.28 -2.03
N ILE A 45 -13.98 8.11 -1.35
CA ILE A 45 -13.90 7.38 -0.09
C ILE A 45 -13.60 8.40 1.00
N ASN A 46 -14.49 8.49 1.98
CA ASN A 46 -14.32 9.38 3.12
C ASN A 46 -13.57 8.63 4.23
N LYS A 47 -12.39 9.12 4.58
CA LYS A 47 -11.68 8.66 5.76
C LYS A 47 -12.20 9.41 6.97
N TYR A 48 -12.74 8.71 7.94
CA TYR A 48 -13.29 9.30 9.16
C TYR A 48 -12.30 9.21 10.30
N ARG A 49 -12.16 10.29 11.05
CA ARG A 49 -11.41 10.32 12.30
C ARG A 49 -12.27 10.91 13.39
N ALA A 50 -12.58 10.12 14.41
CA ALA A 50 -13.22 10.59 15.62
C ALA A 50 -12.14 11.07 16.61
N VAL A 51 -12.32 12.26 17.17
CA VAL A 51 -11.41 12.85 18.15
C VAL A 51 -12.25 13.37 19.30
N GLY A 52 -11.94 12.93 20.51
CA GLY A 52 -12.63 13.36 21.75
C GLY A 52 -12.48 12.31 22.84
N ASN A 53 -12.87 12.71 24.04
CA ASN A 53 -12.82 11.85 25.22
C ASN A 53 -14.22 11.74 25.85
N VAL A 54 -14.49 10.61 26.48
CA VAL A 54 -15.64 10.45 27.37
C VAL A 54 -15.31 11.03 28.74
N GLU A 55 -16.28 11.61 29.38
CA GLU A 55 -16.19 12.20 30.74
C GLU A 55 -17.05 11.44 31.72
N ASP A 56 -16.52 11.21 32.90
CA ASP A 56 -17.30 10.72 34.05
C ASP A 56 -18.01 11.89 34.73
N LEU A 57 -19.35 11.98 34.62
CA LEU A 57 -20.14 13.08 35.13
C LEU A 57 -20.72 12.75 36.47
N LYS A 58 -20.67 13.72 37.40
CA LYS A 58 -21.42 13.67 38.66
C LYS A 58 -22.87 14.12 38.44
N MET A 59 -23.71 13.79 39.38
CA MET A 59 -25.13 14.17 39.32
C MET A 59 -25.30 15.69 39.20
N GLY A 60 -25.90 16.15 38.10
CA GLY A 60 -26.12 17.57 37.81
C GLY A 60 -24.99 18.26 36.97
N GLU A 61 -23.95 17.55 36.62
CA GLU A 61 -22.89 18.04 35.70
C GLU A 61 -23.26 17.71 34.26
N GLY A 62 -22.93 18.60 33.33
CA GLY A 62 -23.06 18.37 31.88
C GLY A 62 -21.67 18.16 31.24
N ASN A 63 -21.64 17.56 30.07
CA ASN A 63 -20.38 17.37 29.31
C ASN A 63 -19.70 18.72 29.01
N THR A 64 -18.39 18.76 29.18
CA THR A 64 -17.55 19.89 28.85
C THR A 64 -16.77 19.65 27.55
N THR A 65 -16.67 18.38 27.13
CA THR A 65 -16.02 17.99 25.87
C THR A 65 -16.97 17.23 24.97
N ASP A 66 -16.83 17.43 23.67
CA ASP A 66 -17.59 16.74 22.63
C ASP A 66 -16.69 15.78 21.84
N ILE A 67 -17.23 14.64 21.43
CA ILE A 67 -16.58 13.78 20.45
C ILE A 67 -16.95 14.30 19.07
N GLY A 68 -15.97 14.90 18.39
CA GLY A 68 -16.11 15.36 17.02
C GLY A 68 -15.62 14.33 16.01
N ALA A 69 -16.28 14.24 14.85
CA ALA A 69 -15.79 13.47 13.74
C ALA A 69 -15.35 14.42 12.61
N THR A 70 -14.12 14.25 12.15
CA THR A 70 -13.62 14.89 10.94
C THR A 70 -13.54 13.85 9.83
N PHE A 71 -13.73 14.28 8.58
CA PHE A 71 -13.57 13.40 7.43
C PHE A 71 -12.71 14.06 6.38
N GLU A 72 -11.90 13.25 5.72
CA GLU A 72 -11.04 13.66 4.62
C GLU A 72 -11.46 12.86 3.38
N PRO A 73 -12.03 13.51 2.34
CA PRO A 73 -12.44 12.80 1.14
C PRO A 73 -11.22 12.48 0.26
N ALA A 74 -11.06 11.23 -0.12
CA ALA A 74 -10.09 10.80 -1.12
C ALA A 74 -10.83 10.39 -2.40
N GLU A 75 -10.53 11.06 -3.52
CA GLU A 75 -11.10 10.72 -4.82
C GLU A 75 -10.22 9.69 -5.53
N TYR A 76 -10.84 8.61 -5.97
CA TYR A 76 -10.22 7.56 -6.75
C TYR A 76 -10.87 7.43 -8.12
N GLU A 77 -10.07 7.16 -9.14
CA GLU A 77 -10.55 6.89 -10.49
C GLU A 77 -10.48 5.38 -10.78
N VAL A 78 -11.59 4.85 -11.29
CA VAL A 78 -11.70 3.44 -11.67
C VAL A 78 -10.93 3.21 -12.97
N THR A 79 -9.98 2.28 -12.97
CA THR A 79 -9.15 1.98 -14.14
C THR A 79 -9.58 0.71 -14.84
N VAL A 80 -9.39 0.68 -16.16
CA VAL A 80 -9.57 -0.53 -16.98
C VAL A 80 -8.21 -1.19 -17.14
N THR A 81 -8.05 -2.38 -16.56
CA THR A 81 -6.86 -3.19 -16.77
C THR A 81 -7.12 -4.17 -17.90
N GLN A 82 -6.35 -4.06 -18.99
CA GLN A 82 -6.54 -4.86 -20.19
C GLN A 82 -5.24 -5.51 -20.64
N GLY A 83 -5.27 -6.82 -20.85
CA GLY A 83 -4.22 -7.59 -21.52
C GLY A 83 -4.59 -7.88 -22.98
N ARG A 84 -3.59 -7.92 -23.87
CA ARG A 84 -3.74 -8.28 -25.28
C ARG A 84 -2.84 -9.45 -25.61
N GLY A 85 -3.41 -10.53 -26.08
CA GLY A 85 -2.70 -11.68 -26.62
C GLY A 85 -2.85 -11.77 -28.14
N VAL A 86 -1.82 -12.22 -28.81
CA VAL A 86 -1.81 -12.40 -30.26
C VAL A 86 -1.19 -13.74 -30.60
N TYR A 87 -1.79 -14.47 -31.54
CA TYR A 87 -1.21 -15.68 -32.12
C TYR A 87 -1.63 -15.83 -33.59
N TYR A 88 -0.84 -16.56 -34.36
CA TYR A 88 -1.14 -16.87 -35.75
C TYR A 88 -1.70 -18.27 -35.89
N ASP A 89 -2.53 -18.50 -36.95
CA ASP A 89 -3.15 -19.80 -37.18
C ASP A 89 -2.11 -20.92 -37.34
N GLU A 90 -0.97 -20.62 -37.94
CA GLU A 90 0.12 -21.58 -38.14
C GLU A 90 0.78 -21.98 -36.80
N GLU A 91 0.85 -21.08 -35.83
CA GLU A 91 1.38 -21.37 -34.51
C GLU A 91 0.42 -22.27 -33.73
N ALA A 92 -0.88 -21.98 -33.79
CA ALA A 92 -1.91 -22.79 -33.15
C ALA A 92 -2.04 -24.19 -33.78
N MET A 93 -1.71 -24.36 -35.08
CA MET A 93 -1.62 -25.64 -35.72
C MET A 93 -0.42 -26.48 -35.28
N LYS A 94 0.70 -25.81 -34.96
CA LYS A 94 1.91 -26.47 -34.46
C LYS A 94 1.76 -26.89 -33.00
N ASP A 95 1.20 -26.01 -32.17
CA ASP A 95 0.98 -26.26 -30.75
C ASP A 95 -0.40 -25.75 -30.30
N PRO A 96 -1.37 -26.62 -30.11
CA PRO A 96 -2.71 -26.25 -29.64
C PRO A 96 -2.72 -25.61 -28.22
N MET A 97 -1.64 -25.79 -27.44
CA MET A 97 -1.53 -25.25 -26.08
C MET A 97 -1.13 -23.77 -26.04
N ILE A 98 -0.81 -23.17 -27.21
CA ILE A 98 -0.35 -21.78 -27.28
C ILE A 98 -1.39 -20.80 -26.74
N VAL A 99 -2.67 -21.05 -27.05
CA VAL A 99 -3.78 -20.20 -26.61
C VAL A 99 -3.91 -20.21 -25.09
N ASP A 100 -3.89 -21.40 -24.50
CA ASP A 100 -3.96 -21.56 -23.04
C ASP A 100 -2.75 -20.92 -22.34
N THR A 101 -1.57 -21.01 -22.94
CA THR A 101 -0.35 -20.37 -22.41
C THR A 101 -0.45 -18.84 -22.45
N ILE A 102 -1.00 -18.27 -23.52
CA ILE A 102 -1.20 -16.82 -23.65
C ILE A 102 -2.22 -16.32 -22.63
N ILE A 103 -3.36 -17.01 -22.48
CA ILE A 103 -4.40 -16.66 -21.50
C ILE A 103 -3.82 -16.70 -20.08
N LYS A 104 -3.08 -17.75 -19.76
CA LYS A 104 -2.42 -17.87 -18.44
C LYS A 104 -1.42 -16.73 -18.20
N GLY A 105 -0.61 -16.38 -19.20
CA GLY A 105 0.34 -15.27 -19.09
C GLY A 105 -0.36 -13.92 -18.91
N MET A 106 -1.44 -13.65 -19.65
CA MET A 106 -2.24 -12.44 -19.48
C MET A 106 -2.87 -12.36 -18.09
N ALA A 107 -3.44 -13.47 -17.61
CA ALA A 107 -4.03 -13.53 -16.27
C ALA A 107 -2.99 -13.30 -15.17
N GLU A 108 -1.83 -13.91 -15.26
CA GLU A 108 -0.72 -13.72 -14.32
C GLU A 108 -0.24 -12.26 -14.28
N THR A 109 -0.13 -11.62 -15.44
CA THR A 109 0.25 -10.22 -15.55
C THR A 109 -0.80 -9.31 -14.92
N MET A 110 -2.08 -9.58 -15.16
CA MET A 110 -3.20 -8.83 -14.56
C MET A 110 -3.23 -8.95 -13.03
N VAL A 111 -2.99 -10.15 -12.49
CA VAL A 111 -2.86 -10.37 -11.04
C VAL A 111 -1.71 -9.56 -10.47
N ASN A 112 -0.55 -9.58 -11.12
CA ASN A 112 0.61 -8.82 -10.68
C ASN A 112 0.35 -7.31 -10.70
N ASP A 113 -0.39 -6.79 -11.68
CA ASP A 113 -0.80 -5.38 -11.74
C ASP A 113 -1.70 -5.01 -10.54
N PHE A 114 -2.70 -5.83 -10.22
CA PHE A 114 -3.54 -5.60 -9.03
C PHE A 114 -2.77 -5.70 -7.72
N ASN A 115 -1.85 -6.66 -7.60
CA ASN A 115 -0.96 -6.75 -6.44
C ASN A 115 -0.10 -5.48 -6.30
N THR A 116 0.46 -4.99 -7.40
CA THR A 116 1.26 -3.75 -7.40
C THR A 116 0.41 -2.55 -6.98
N LYS A 117 -0.80 -2.40 -7.53
CA LYS A 117 -1.74 -1.34 -7.13
C LYS A 117 -2.12 -1.41 -5.66
N ALA A 118 -2.34 -2.62 -5.12
CA ALA A 118 -2.63 -2.79 -3.70
C ALA A 118 -1.45 -2.36 -2.81
N ILE A 119 -0.24 -2.71 -3.18
CA ILE A 119 0.96 -2.28 -2.45
C ILE A 119 1.17 -0.76 -2.56
N GLU A 120 0.92 -0.15 -3.72
CA GLU A 120 1.00 1.31 -3.88
C GLU A 120 -0.02 2.05 -2.97
N GLU A 121 -1.21 1.49 -2.80
CA GLU A 121 -2.18 2.04 -1.84
C GLU A 121 -1.74 1.80 -0.38
N MET A 122 -1.12 0.66 -0.07
CA MET A 122 -0.60 0.37 1.26
C MET A 122 0.55 1.29 1.69
N LYS A 123 1.36 1.80 0.75
CA LYS A 123 2.40 2.80 1.02
C LYS A 123 1.85 4.16 1.50
N LYS A 124 0.54 4.36 1.43
CA LYS A 124 -0.14 5.56 1.94
C LYS A 124 -0.61 5.38 3.40
N ALA A 125 -0.01 4.46 4.13
CA ALA A 125 -0.32 4.20 5.54
C ALA A 125 -0.03 5.43 6.41
N ASP A 126 -0.89 5.67 7.39
CA ASP A 126 -0.67 6.75 8.38
C ASP A 126 0.22 6.28 9.54
N LEU A 127 0.24 4.97 9.82
CA LEU A 127 1.05 4.36 10.86
C LEU A 127 2.32 3.78 10.25
N ILE A 128 3.45 4.45 10.48
CA ILE A 128 4.75 4.07 9.93
C ILE A 128 5.75 3.88 11.06
N ILE A 129 6.43 2.72 11.06
CA ILE A 129 7.51 2.40 12.00
C ILE A 129 8.81 2.30 11.20
N GLU A 130 9.83 3.04 11.61
CA GLU A 130 11.15 2.93 11.02
C GLU A 130 11.77 1.56 11.33
N CYS A 131 12.24 0.88 10.29
CA CYS A 131 12.87 -0.43 10.36
C CYS A 131 14.06 -0.51 9.41
N ASP A 132 15.23 -0.85 9.93
CA ASP A 132 16.37 -1.22 9.11
C ASP A 132 16.35 -2.75 8.89
N PHE A 133 15.93 -3.17 7.70
CA PHE A 133 15.77 -4.58 7.38
C PHE A 133 17.09 -5.36 7.30
N ALA A 134 18.21 -4.68 7.05
CA ALA A 134 19.48 -5.30 6.69
C ALA A 134 20.46 -5.47 7.87
N THR A 135 20.37 -4.61 8.87
CA THR A 135 21.35 -4.60 9.98
C THR A 135 20.93 -5.47 11.15
N SER A 136 21.92 -6.11 11.77
CA SER A 136 21.73 -7.01 12.90
C SER A 136 21.81 -6.34 14.26
N THR A 137 21.97 -5.00 14.33
CA THR A 137 22.43 -4.33 15.56
C THR A 137 21.39 -3.55 16.33
N SER A 138 20.31 -3.08 15.70
CA SER A 138 19.21 -2.40 16.41
C SER A 138 18.04 -2.14 15.46
N GLY A 139 16.98 -2.82 15.63
CA GLY A 139 15.82 -2.69 14.77
C GLY A 139 15.59 -3.92 13.91
N TYR A 140 15.81 -5.06 14.55
CA TYR A 140 15.48 -6.34 13.95
C TYR A 140 14.08 -6.31 13.36
N LEU A 141 13.96 -6.77 12.14
CA LEU A 141 12.66 -6.91 11.47
C LEU A 141 11.66 -7.67 12.36
N PHE A 142 12.10 -8.70 13.08
CA PHE A 142 11.25 -9.45 14.00
C PHE A 142 10.74 -8.55 15.14
N ASP A 143 11.61 -7.84 15.83
CA ASP A 143 11.24 -6.96 16.95
C ASP A 143 10.30 -5.86 16.49
N LYS A 144 10.58 -5.27 15.31
CA LYS A 144 9.72 -4.24 14.73
C LYS A 144 8.36 -4.76 14.29
N VAL A 145 8.27 -6.00 13.85
CA VAL A 145 6.98 -6.66 13.58
C VAL A 145 6.19 -6.85 14.87
N VAL A 146 6.84 -7.25 15.96
CA VAL A 146 6.18 -7.38 17.27
C VAL A 146 5.73 -6.02 17.80
N ASP A 147 6.56 -4.97 17.69
CA ASP A 147 6.19 -3.60 18.05
C ASP A 147 4.99 -3.11 17.22
N ALA A 148 4.95 -3.43 15.94
CA ALA A 148 3.86 -3.05 15.05
C ALA A 148 2.56 -3.81 15.34
N LEU A 149 2.64 -5.09 15.71
CA LEU A 149 1.47 -5.86 16.14
C LEU A 149 0.86 -5.26 17.41
N ALA A 150 1.68 -4.75 18.33
CA ALA A 150 1.18 -4.10 19.54
C ALA A 150 0.33 -2.85 19.27
N LEU A 151 0.48 -2.19 18.11
CA LEU A 151 -0.35 -1.05 17.70
C LEU A 151 -1.79 -1.43 17.37
N PHE A 152 -2.05 -2.69 17.02
CA PHE A 152 -3.42 -3.18 16.79
C PHE A 152 -4.16 -3.50 18.08
N GLY A 153 -3.48 -3.45 19.25
CA GLY A 153 -4.07 -3.71 20.55
C GLY A 153 -4.59 -5.13 20.68
N GLU A 154 -5.87 -5.28 21.01
CA GLU A 154 -6.52 -6.58 21.19
C GLU A 154 -7.11 -7.16 19.89
N ASP A 155 -7.15 -6.38 18.81
CA ASP A 155 -7.72 -6.82 17.52
C ASP A 155 -6.64 -7.39 16.59
N GLU A 156 -6.18 -8.58 16.90
CA GLU A 156 -5.23 -9.35 16.06
C GLU A 156 -5.95 -10.22 15.01
N SER A 157 -7.27 -10.11 14.90
CA SER A 157 -8.05 -10.91 13.95
C SER A 157 -7.81 -10.45 12.51
N ASN A 158 -7.72 -11.41 11.58
CA ASN A 158 -7.56 -11.16 10.14
C ASN A 158 -6.32 -10.35 9.74
N LEU A 159 -5.28 -10.32 10.58
CA LEU A 159 -4.00 -9.71 10.25
C LEU A 159 -3.19 -10.58 9.30
N THR A 160 -2.41 -9.94 8.44
CA THR A 160 -1.45 -10.59 7.55
C THR A 160 -0.17 -9.74 7.48
N ILE A 161 0.98 -10.39 7.59
CA ILE A 161 2.28 -9.74 7.43
C ILE A 161 2.74 -9.95 5.98
N LEU A 162 2.91 -8.86 5.24
CA LEU A 162 3.39 -8.87 3.86
C LEU A 162 4.86 -8.46 3.80
N ILE A 163 5.70 -9.34 3.27
CA ILE A 163 7.14 -9.12 3.18
C ILE A 163 7.70 -9.40 1.79
N ASN A 164 8.82 -8.76 1.47
CA ASN A 164 9.62 -9.07 0.30
C ASN A 164 10.36 -10.42 0.49
N PRO A 165 10.68 -11.18 -0.57
CA PRO A 165 11.52 -12.37 -0.49
C PRO A 165 12.87 -12.16 0.20
N ASN A 166 13.50 -10.99 0.07
CA ASN A 166 14.74 -10.65 0.75
C ASN A 166 14.55 -10.53 2.28
N HIS A 167 13.44 -9.96 2.71
CA HIS A 167 13.08 -9.87 4.13
C HIS A 167 12.93 -11.26 4.76
N LYS A 168 12.39 -12.22 4.02
CA LYS A 168 12.37 -13.64 4.49
C LYS A 168 13.77 -14.14 4.83
N ALA A 169 14.78 -13.79 4.03
CA ALA A 169 16.15 -14.20 4.31
C ALA A 169 16.68 -13.55 5.59
N TYR A 170 16.31 -12.29 5.86
CA TYR A 170 16.67 -11.60 7.11
C TYR A 170 15.99 -12.23 8.31
N PHE A 171 14.69 -12.50 8.28
CA PHE A 171 13.98 -13.25 9.32
C PHE A 171 14.66 -14.58 9.66
N ARG A 172 15.01 -15.35 8.64
CA ARG A 172 15.69 -16.63 8.84
C ARG A 172 17.05 -16.50 9.49
N LYS A 173 17.79 -15.44 9.17
CA LYS A 173 19.10 -15.18 9.79
C LYS A 173 18.94 -14.78 11.26
N GLN A 174 17.96 -13.94 11.58
CA GLN A 174 17.69 -13.47 12.93
C GLN A 174 17.19 -14.60 13.84
N LEU A 175 16.25 -15.40 13.36
CA LEU A 175 15.65 -16.49 14.13
C LEU A 175 16.45 -17.78 14.13
N LYS A 176 17.64 -17.81 13.50
CA LYS A 176 18.45 -19.00 13.32
C LYS A 176 18.80 -19.67 14.66
N ASP A 177 19.16 -18.89 15.65
CA ASP A 177 19.63 -19.41 16.93
C ASP A 177 18.45 -19.80 17.83
N ASP A 178 17.32 -19.13 17.73
CA ASP A 178 16.13 -19.42 18.53
C ASP A 178 15.35 -20.60 18.00
N LEU A 179 15.27 -20.74 16.67
CA LEU A 179 14.49 -21.78 16.00
C LEU A 179 15.30 -22.99 15.54
N LYS A 180 16.59 -23.07 15.89
CA LYS A 180 17.47 -24.20 15.49
C LYS A 180 16.99 -25.59 15.94
N TYR A 181 16.16 -25.65 16.97
CA TYR A 181 15.57 -26.88 17.48
C TYR A 181 14.17 -27.16 16.92
N SER A 182 13.59 -26.24 16.14
CA SER A 182 12.30 -26.46 15.49
C SER A 182 12.47 -27.30 14.23
N GLU A 183 11.88 -28.47 14.17
CA GLU A 183 11.99 -29.38 13.02
C GLU A 183 11.46 -28.73 11.72
N GLY A 184 10.34 -28.01 11.78
CA GLY A 184 9.78 -27.31 10.64
C GLY A 184 10.71 -26.22 10.09
N PHE A 185 11.36 -25.45 10.94
CA PHE A 185 12.29 -24.41 10.53
C PHE A 185 13.59 -25.00 9.95
N VAL A 186 14.14 -26.06 10.58
CA VAL A 186 15.40 -26.69 10.14
C VAL A 186 15.24 -27.39 8.80
N ARG A 187 14.15 -28.14 8.61
CA ARG A 187 13.92 -28.93 7.38
C ARG A 187 13.40 -28.12 6.20
N THR A 188 12.47 -27.20 6.42
CA THR A 188 11.78 -26.47 5.35
C THR A 188 12.12 -24.98 5.31
N GLY A 189 12.72 -24.44 6.38
CA GLY A 189 12.95 -23.02 6.53
C GLY A 189 11.64 -22.23 6.56
N TYR A 190 10.60 -22.86 7.05
CA TYR A 190 9.26 -22.30 7.10
C TYR A 190 9.16 -21.22 8.20
N ILE A 191 8.81 -20.03 7.80
CA ILE A 191 8.37 -18.95 8.68
C ILE A 191 6.90 -18.77 8.37
N GLY A 192 6.05 -19.56 9.02
CA GLY A 192 4.61 -19.57 8.70
C GLY A 192 3.84 -18.44 9.34
N SER A 193 4.23 -18.11 10.57
CA SER A 193 3.57 -17.04 11.34
C SER A 193 4.55 -16.42 12.33
N VAL A 194 4.31 -15.16 12.66
CA VAL A 194 4.97 -14.41 13.73
C VAL A 194 3.88 -14.00 14.71
N SER A 195 4.04 -14.37 16.00
CA SER A 195 3.01 -14.13 17.03
C SER A 195 1.60 -14.63 16.65
N GLY A 196 1.49 -15.71 15.88
CA GLY A 196 0.20 -16.23 15.39
C GLY A 196 -0.29 -15.63 14.08
N VAL A 197 0.27 -14.51 13.62
CA VAL A 197 -0.12 -13.83 12.38
C VAL A 197 0.61 -14.44 11.17
N PRO A 198 -0.10 -14.82 10.10
CA PRO A 198 0.51 -15.46 8.93
C PRO A 198 1.42 -14.48 8.15
N VAL A 199 2.53 -15.01 7.65
CA VAL A 199 3.49 -14.25 6.82
C VAL A 199 3.31 -14.64 5.36
N VAL A 200 2.98 -13.67 4.53
CA VAL A 200 2.85 -13.80 3.07
C VAL A 200 4.02 -13.11 2.39
N ILE A 201 4.59 -13.78 1.40
CA ILE A 201 5.76 -13.30 0.67
C ILE A 201 5.30 -12.86 -0.72
N SER A 202 5.50 -11.60 -1.04
CA SER A 202 5.18 -11.06 -2.36
C SER A 202 6.36 -10.31 -2.96
N LYS A 203 6.62 -10.53 -4.25
CA LYS A 203 7.60 -9.75 -5.02
C LYS A 203 7.13 -8.32 -5.32
N ALA A 204 5.84 -8.05 -5.18
CA ALA A 204 5.29 -6.70 -5.35
C ALA A 204 5.67 -5.77 -4.20
N VAL A 205 6.00 -6.31 -3.01
CA VAL A 205 6.50 -5.54 -1.87
C VAL A 205 7.94 -5.11 -2.15
N PRO A 206 8.26 -3.80 -2.10
CA PRO A 206 9.62 -3.31 -2.25
C PRO A 206 10.55 -3.76 -1.12
N ASP A 207 11.87 -3.66 -1.35
CA ASP A 207 12.87 -3.92 -0.30
C ASP A 207 12.94 -2.83 0.77
N SER A 208 12.31 -1.68 0.53
CA SER A 208 12.28 -0.54 1.45
C SER A 208 11.20 -0.62 2.50
N CYS A 209 10.20 -1.49 2.34
CA CYS A 209 9.07 -1.57 3.24
C CYS A 209 8.52 -3.00 3.42
N ALA A 210 7.77 -3.19 4.50
CA ALA A 210 6.95 -4.35 4.78
C ALA A 210 5.64 -3.87 5.41
N PHE A 211 4.58 -4.65 5.32
CA PHE A 211 3.26 -4.23 5.79
C PHE A 211 2.66 -5.25 6.73
N ILE A 212 1.97 -4.74 7.75
CA ILE A 212 1.06 -5.53 8.57
C ILE A 212 -0.33 -4.98 8.30
N VAL A 213 -1.16 -5.78 7.67
CA VAL A 213 -2.43 -5.35 7.14
C VAL A 213 -3.57 -6.19 7.68
N ASN A 214 -4.62 -5.54 8.17
CA ASN A 214 -5.90 -6.18 8.38
C ASN A 214 -6.63 -6.26 7.03
N LYS A 215 -7.33 -7.35 6.79
CA LYS A 215 -8.07 -7.59 5.55
C LYS A 215 -9.05 -6.47 5.18
N GLU A 216 -9.53 -5.71 6.15
CA GLU A 216 -10.47 -4.61 5.96
C GLU A 216 -9.81 -3.27 5.62
N ALA A 217 -8.47 -3.18 5.71
CA ALA A 217 -7.75 -1.94 5.45
C ALA A 217 -7.80 -1.52 3.98
N VAL A 218 -7.68 -2.49 3.07
CA VAL A 218 -7.66 -2.24 1.62
C VAL A 218 -8.82 -2.96 0.95
N THR A 219 -9.54 -2.25 0.11
CA THR A 219 -10.70 -2.78 -0.61
C THR A 219 -10.48 -2.76 -2.12
N LEU A 220 -10.81 -3.88 -2.76
CA LEU A 220 -10.86 -4.01 -4.21
C LEU A 220 -12.30 -3.78 -4.68
N PHE A 221 -12.59 -2.59 -5.16
CA PHE A 221 -13.88 -2.24 -5.75
C PHE A 221 -13.96 -2.75 -7.19
N ILE A 222 -14.82 -3.71 -7.45
CA ILE A 222 -15.03 -4.29 -8.77
C ILE A 222 -16.22 -3.60 -9.43
N LYS A 223 -15.96 -2.90 -10.54
CA LYS A 223 -17.02 -2.28 -11.34
C LYS A 223 -17.56 -3.21 -12.40
N LYS A 224 -16.68 -3.96 -13.06
CA LYS A 224 -17.03 -4.96 -14.05
C LYS A 224 -16.12 -6.16 -13.92
N GLY A 225 -16.70 -7.33 -13.95
CA GLY A 225 -15.96 -8.58 -13.90
C GLY A 225 -15.03 -8.77 -15.11
N SER A 226 -14.41 -9.92 -15.18
CA SER A 226 -13.52 -10.25 -16.28
C SER A 226 -14.32 -10.42 -17.57
N GLU A 227 -13.83 -9.80 -18.64
CA GLU A 227 -14.40 -9.90 -20.00
C GLU A 227 -13.33 -10.39 -20.97
N ALA A 228 -13.73 -11.21 -21.92
CA ALA A 228 -12.88 -11.66 -23.00
C ALA A 228 -13.50 -11.32 -24.35
N GLU A 229 -12.71 -10.74 -25.22
CA GLU A 229 -13.09 -10.47 -26.62
C GLU A 229 -12.04 -11.08 -27.54
N GLN A 230 -12.47 -11.57 -28.70
CA GLN A 230 -11.61 -12.11 -29.73
C GLN A 230 -11.94 -11.47 -31.07
N ASP A 231 -10.90 -11.20 -31.84
CA ASP A 231 -11.00 -10.75 -33.22
C ASP A 231 -10.02 -11.53 -34.09
N ARG A 232 -10.46 -11.83 -35.33
CA ARG A 232 -9.65 -12.54 -36.30
C ARG A 232 -9.45 -11.71 -37.56
N ASP A 233 -8.23 -11.36 -37.82
CA ASP A 233 -7.80 -10.80 -39.10
C ASP A 233 -7.56 -11.96 -40.08
N ALA A 234 -8.50 -12.10 -41.03
CA ALA A 234 -8.47 -13.19 -42.00
C ALA A 234 -7.35 -13.03 -43.02
N ASP A 235 -6.95 -11.80 -43.34
CA ASP A 235 -5.93 -11.51 -44.33
C ASP A 235 -4.54 -11.91 -43.83
N HIS A 236 -4.25 -11.56 -42.59
CA HIS A 236 -2.99 -11.91 -41.95
C HIS A 236 -3.04 -13.23 -41.17
N ARG A 237 -4.16 -13.94 -41.13
CA ARG A 237 -4.39 -15.19 -40.37
C ARG A 237 -3.98 -15.05 -38.91
N LYS A 238 -4.24 -13.85 -38.36
CA LYS A 238 -3.86 -13.42 -37.02
C LYS A 238 -5.10 -13.39 -36.13
N ASN A 239 -4.99 -14.00 -34.95
CA ASN A 239 -6.00 -13.94 -33.93
C ASN A 239 -5.53 -13.03 -32.79
N THR A 240 -6.39 -12.14 -32.38
CA THR A 240 -6.13 -11.23 -31.24
C THR A 240 -7.18 -11.46 -30.18
N MET A 241 -6.77 -11.60 -28.95
CA MET A 241 -7.67 -11.67 -27.80
C MET A 241 -7.35 -10.56 -26.82
N TRP A 242 -8.41 -10.02 -26.23
CA TRP A 242 -8.34 -9.03 -25.16
C TRP A 242 -9.02 -9.62 -23.94
N LEU A 243 -8.32 -9.54 -22.81
CA LEU A 243 -8.86 -9.82 -21.48
C LEU A 243 -8.86 -8.53 -20.71
N ARG A 244 -10.02 -8.11 -20.18
CA ARG A 244 -10.12 -6.87 -19.41
C ARG A 244 -10.90 -7.06 -18.12
N LYS A 245 -10.55 -6.28 -17.12
CA LYS A 245 -11.24 -6.15 -15.85
C LYS A 245 -11.28 -4.69 -15.43
N VAL A 246 -12.43 -4.24 -14.93
CA VAL A 246 -12.60 -2.85 -14.48
C VAL A 246 -12.74 -2.86 -12.97
N ALA A 247 -11.68 -2.41 -12.31
CA ALA A 247 -11.61 -2.41 -10.86
C ALA A 247 -10.74 -1.27 -10.34
N LEU A 248 -10.92 -0.96 -9.07
CA LEU A 248 -10.16 0.04 -8.32
C LEU A 248 -9.69 -0.59 -7.01
N VAL A 249 -8.43 -0.41 -6.67
CA VAL A 249 -7.91 -0.72 -5.34
C VAL A 249 -7.80 0.58 -4.55
N ALA A 250 -8.28 0.61 -3.33
CA ALA A 250 -8.22 1.79 -2.49
C ALA A 250 -8.01 1.44 -1.02
N LEU A 251 -7.25 2.28 -0.32
CA LEU A 251 -7.10 2.23 1.13
C LEU A 251 -8.37 2.81 1.78
N THR A 252 -9.16 1.95 2.40
CA THR A 252 -10.43 2.32 3.05
C THR A 252 -10.27 2.69 4.51
N ASP A 253 -9.36 2.02 5.22
CA ASP A 253 -9.10 2.27 6.63
C ASP A 253 -7.59 2.27 6.92
N SER A 254 -7.02 3.46 7.08
CA SER A 254 -5.59 3.64 7.35
C SER A 254 -5.19 3.25 8.78
N THR A 255 -6.14 3.13 9.72
CA THR A 255 -5.86 2.72 11.10
C THR A 255 -5.60 1.21 11.23
N LYS A 256 -6.04 0.43 10.24
CA LYS A 256 -5.89 -1.03 10.15
C LYS A 256 -4.68 -1.48 9.31
N LEU A 257 -3.75 -0.58 9.08
CA LEU A 257 -2.55 -0.80 8.31
C LEU A 257 -1.35 -0.18 9.00
N VAL A 258 -0.30 -0.96 9.22
CA VAL A 258 1.00 -0.49 9.71
C VAL A 258 2.06 -0.77 8.67
N GLU A 259 2.82 0.24 8.31
CA GLU A 259 3.96 0.13 7.44
C GLU A 259 5.26 0.09 8.25
N LEU A 260 6.09 -0.91 8.01
CA LEU A 260 7.48 -0.93 8.43
C LEU A 260 8.30 -0.39 7.26
N ALA A 261 8.99 0.71 7.43
CA ALA A 261 9.66 1.38 6.33
C ALA A 261 11.11 1.74 6.67
N LYS A 262 11.98 1.68 5.67
CA LYS A 262 13.37 2.11 5.78
C LYS A 262 13.42 3.64 5.89
N ALA A 263 14.41 4.17 6.61
CA ALA A 263 14.68 5.59 6.64
C ALA A 263 14.90 6.15 5.21
N GLN A 264 14.50 7.40 4.97
CA GLN A 264 14.75 8.10 3.71
C GLN A 264 16.27 8.27 3.50
N GLU A 265 16.73 8.15 2.27
CA GLU A 265 18.17 8.31 1.93
C GLU A 265 18.64 9.75 2.15
N THR A 266 17.78 10.72 1.83
CA THR A 266 18.05 12.15 2.06
C THR A 266 17.20 12.65 3.22
N ALA A 267 17.85 13.07 4.30
CA ALA A 267 17.16 13.62 5.46
C ALA A 267 16.49 14.97 5.13
N CYS A 268 15.38 15.25 5.79
CA CYS A 268 14.77 16.58 5.76
C CYS A 268 15.67 17.55 6.53
N GLU A 269 15.87 18.76 6.01
CA GLU A 269 16.63 19.81 6.64
C GLU A 269 15.89 21.14 6.61
N ILE A 270 16.03 21.94 7.67
CA ILE A 270 15.55 23.31 7.74
C ILE A 270 16.75 24.23 7.51
N THR A 271 16.71 25.04 6.45
CA THR A 271 17.80 25.96 6.06
C THR A 271 17.52 27.39 6.43
N THR A 272 16.27 27.85 6.38
CA THR A 272 15.88 29.23 6.71
C THR A 272 14.86 29.25 7.84
N TYR A 273 15.21 29.90 8.96
CA TYR A 273 14.40 29.97 10.19
C TYR A 273 14.80 31.16 11.08
N THR A 274 14.90 32.35 10.48
CA THR A 274 15.44 33.56 11.14
C THR A 274 14.37 34.23 12.00
N ALA A 275 14.75 34.70 13.21
CA ALA A 275 13.89 35.47 14.09
C ALA A 275 13.39 36.77 13.41
N GLY A 276 12.14 37.11 13.64
CA GLY A 276 11.46 38.25 12.99
C GLY A 276 10.99 38.01 11.57
N ALA A 277 11.41 36.93 10.91
CA ALA A 277 10.91 36.51 9.61
C ALA A 277 9.66 35.63 9.73
N LYS A 278 8.92 35.50 8.63
CA LYS A 278 7.80 34.54 8.51
C LYS A 278 8.15 33.34 7.68
N THR A 279 9.26 33.38 6.95
CA THR A 279 9.64 32.34 6.01
C THR A 279 10.40 31.24 6.70
N ILE A 280 9.94 30.02 6.53
CA ILE A 280 10.63 28.79 6.91
C ILE A 280 10.88 28.03 5.61
N ALA A 281 12.11 27.70 5.33
CA ALA A 281 12.47 26.96 4.12
C ALA A 281 13.47 25.84 4.44
N GLY A 282 13.51 24.86 3.58
CA GLY A 282 14.40 23.73 3.75
C GLY A 282 14.53 22.87 2.51
N THR A 283 15.21 21.76 2.67
CA THR A 283 15.43 20.75 1.62
C THR A 283 15.02 19.37 2.12
N CYS A 284 14.69 18.50 1.18
CA CYS A 284 14.33 17.10 1.43
C CYS A 284 14.70 16.25 0.20
N GLY A 285 14.46 14.95 0.27
CA GLY A 285 14.62 14.05 -0.89
C GLY A 285 13.65 14.37 -2.03
N GLU A 286 14.01 14.01 -3.25
CA GLU A 286 13.16 14.21 -4.43
C GLU A 286 11.88 13.36 -4.39
N ASP A 287 11.91 12.23 -3.69
CA ASP A 287 10.77 11.30 -3.52
C ASP A 287 9.73 11.78 -2.47
N VAL A 288 10.01 12.89 -1.80
CA VAL A 288 9.12 13.44 -0.77
C VAL A 288 7.88 14.03 -1.40
N VAL A 289 6.72 13.54 -0.97
CA VAL A 289 5.40 13.95 -1.46
C VAL A 289 4.87 15.17 -0.70
N LYS A 290 5.14 15.22 0.62
CA LYS A 290 4.60 16.24 1.51
C LYS A 290 5.58 16.55 2.63
N VAL A 291 5.68 17.82 2.98
CA VAL A 291 6.40 18.26 4.18
C VAL A 291 5.41 18.98 5.10
N VAL A 292 5.33 18.54 6.34
CA VAL A 292 4.54 19.16 7.40
C VAL A 292 5.47 19.97 8.28
N VAL A 293 5.26 21.27 8.34
CA VAL A 293 6.06 22.19 9.16
C VAL A 293 5.22 22.66 10.33
N VAL A 294 5.74 22.53 11.54
CA VAL A 294 5.09 23.01 12.77
C VAL A 294 5.95 24.11 13.38
N ASP A 295 5.36 25.28 13.58
CA ASP A 295 6.02 26.41 14.28
C ASP A 295 5.95 26.20 15.81
N GLY A 296 6.76 26.95 16.58
CA GLY A 296 6.79 26.84 18.04
C GLY A 296 5.50 27.28 18.74
N LYS A 297 4.54 27.79 18.02
CA LYS A 297 3.18 28.11 18.49
C LYS A 297 2.18 27.00 18.22
N GLY A 298 2.64 25.89 17.61
CA GLY A 298 1.81 24.74 17.29
C GLY A 298 0.98 24.87 16.01
N ASN A 299 1.20 25.89 15.18
CA ASN A 299 0.54 25.95 13.87
C ASN A 299 1.22 24.98 12.91
N SER A 300 0.41 24.21 12.20
CA SER A 300 0.87 23.26 11.17
C SER A 300 0.64 23.84 9.77
N TYR A 301 1.61 23.61 8.91
CA TYR A 301 1.62 24.04 7.50
C TYR A 301 2.03 22.86 6.62
N ASP A 302 1.18 22.54 5.66
CA ASP A 302 1.43 21.49 4.69
C ASP A 302 1.98 22.09 3.40
N VAL A 303 3.07 21.56 2.90
CA VAL A 303 3.68 22.01 1.65
C VAL A 303 4.13 20.82 0.81
N THR A 304 3.90 20.90 -0.50
CA THR A 304 4.45 19.97 -1.48
C THR A 304 5.81 20.50 -1.95
N PRO A 305 6.91 19.75 -1.74
CA PRO A 305 8.22 20.18 -2.20
C PRO A 305 8.32 20.20 -3.72
N VAL A 306 9.17 21.05 -4.26
CA VAL A 306 9.48 21.10 -5.69
C VAL A 306 10.96 20.89 -5.88
N SER A 307 11.33 19.81 -6.58
CA SER A 307 12.74 19.42 -6.79
C SER A 307 13.55 19.37 -5.48
N GLY A 308 12.97 18.77 -4.45
CA GLY A 308 13.62 18.60 -3.14
C GLY A 308 13.72 19.88 -2.29
N ALA A 309 13.12 21.00 -2.71
CA ALA A 309 13.07 22.23 -1.92
C ALA A 309 11.65 22.57 -1.48
N TRP A 310 11.49 23.11 -0.30
CA TRP A 310 10.21 23.52 0.24
C TRP A 310 10.28 24.87 0.96
N THR A 311 9.20 25.61 0.96
CA THR A 311 9.10 26.91 1.62
C THR A 311 7.67 27.13 2.14
N VAL A 312 7.58 27.61 3.37
CA VAL A 312 6.33 27.92 4.07
C VAL A 312 6.39 29.34 4.62
N ASN A 313 5.26 30.03 4.61
CA ASN A 313 5.10 31.31 5.30
C ASN A 313 4.24 31.12 6.56
N ALA A 314 4.85 31.27 7.72
CA ALA A 314 4.20 31.20 9.01
C ALA A 314 3.15 32.31 9.17
N LYS A 315 2.09 32.06 9.94
CA LYS A 315 1.04 33.04 10.24
C LYS A 315 1.55 34.26 10.98
N ALA A 316 2.57 34.07 11.84
CA ALA A 316 3.20 35.12 12.62
C ALA A 316 4.72 35.10 12.42
N ASN A 317 5.40 36.17 12.80
CA ASN A 317 6.87 36.20 12.80
C ASN A 317 7.40 35.19 13.81
N LEU A 318 8.49 34.51 13.44
CA LEU A 318 9.20 33.57 14.29
C LEU A 318 9.82 34.34 15.48
N ALA A 319 9.65 33.82 16.69
CA ALA A 319 10.29 34.38 17.86
C ALA A 319 11.67 33.75 18.06
N SER A 320 12.60 34.49 18.67
CA SER A 320 13.87 33.93 19.11
C SER A 320 13.65 32.81 20.13
N SER A 321 14.43 31.74 20.01
CA SER A 321 14.31 30.50 20.81
C SER A 321 13.05 29.68 20.56
N GLU A 322 12.25 29.99 19.52
CA GLU A 322 11.13 29.19 19.06
C GLU A 322 11.64 27.94 18.36
N GLU A 323 11.03 26.79 18.63
CA GLU A 323 11.40 25.52 17.98
C GLU A 323 10.51 25.29 16.75
N VAL A 324 11.14 25.05 15.61
CA VAL A 324 10.47 24.72 14.35
C VAL A 324 10.77 23.27 13.99
N THR A 325 9.76 22.53 13.68
CA THR A 325 9.88 21.14 13.26
C THR A 325 9.34 20.96 11.83
N ALA A 326 10.11 20.31 10.97
CA ALA A 326 9.70 19.90 9.65
C ALA A 326 9.75 18.38 9.54
N THR A 327 8.67 17.76 9.07
CA THR A 327 8.57 16.32 8.86
C THR A 327 8.26 16.05 7.40
N ALA A 328 9.15 15.35 6.72
CA ALA A 328 9.03 14.98 5.32
C ALA A 328 8.47 13.56 5.19
N TYR A 329 7.45 13.40 4.36
CA TYR A 329 6.77 12.13 4.09
C TYR A 329 7.02 11.70 2.65
N ALA A 330 7.58 10.50 2.48
CA ALA A 330 7.75 9.83 1.19
C ALA A 330 7.07 8.46 1.24
N TYR A 331 6.41 8.07 0.16
CA TYR A 331 5.71 6.78 0.11
C TYR A 331 6.72 5.61 0.15
N GLY A 332 6.50 4.66 1.06
CA GLY A 332 7.37 3.48 1.22
C GLY A 332 8.66 3.74 1.99
N PHE A 333 8.73 4.89 2.70
CA PHE A 333 9.87 5.25 3.57
C PHE A 333 9.37 5.85 4.88
N ALA A 334 10.15 5.68 5.93
CA ALA A 334 9.88 6.30 7.22
C ALA A 334 9.97 7.83 7.14
N PRO A 335 9.12 8.58 7.89
CA PRO A 335 9.17 10.04 7.90
C PRO A 335 10.51 10.56 8.40
N SER A 336 11.09 11.51 7.69
CA SER A 336 12.30 12.20 8.09
C SER A 336 11.96 13.50 8.83
N LYS A 337 12.45 13.65 10.07
CA LYS A 337 12.15 14.79 10.93
C LYS A 337 13.37 15.66 11.14
N ALA A 338 13.24 16.96 10.91
CA ALA A 338 14.23 17.98 11.27
C ALA A 338 13.63 18.92 12.33
N THR A 339 14.42 19.26 13.33
CA THR A 339 14.04 20.23 14.36
C THR A 339 15.15 21.27 14.49
N LYS A 340 14.78 22.56 14.47
CA LYS A 340 15.71 23.69 14.59
C LYS A 340 15.13 24.75 15.53
N THR A 341 16.00 25.32 16.36
CA THR A 341 15.65 26.43 17.22
C THR A 341 15.99 27.74 16.50
N VAL A 342 15.07 28.68 16.50
CA VAL A 342 15.25 30.01 15.89
C VAL A 342 16.23 30.80 16.72
N ALA A 343 17.29 31.24 16.06
CA ALA A 343 18.39 31.99 16.70
C ALA A 343 18.04 33.50 16.90
#